data_55f08819bb91b3666a8a6ff3ca3e38c8
#
_entry.id   55f08819bb91b3666a8a6ff3ca3e38c8
#
_cell.length_a   1.000
_cell.length_b   1.000
_cell.length_c   1.000
_cell.angle_alpha   90.00
_cell.angle_beta   90.00
_cell.angle_gamma   90.00
#
_symmetry.space_group_name_H-M   'P 1'
#
loop_
_entity.id
_entity.type
_entity.pdbx_description
1 polymer ?
#
loop_
_entity_poly.entity_id
_entity_poly.type
_entity_poly.pdbx_seq_one_letter_code
_entity_poly.pdbx_strand_id
1 'polypeptide(L)'
;MILPVFIAATVATNALAVVMLVRGLRATTRSGCGERAAWCVLLAIIQGGVMVASYLAGLSAAFAAVASADPSQKANLLSQNISAVARIGSIGVLAALPPVVFAAVLFVRSRRFPASA
;
A
#
# COMPACT_ATOMS: atom_id res chain seq x y z
N MET A 1 15.95 -3.79 8.19
CA MET A 1 14.84 -3.71 9.16
C MET A 1 13.56 -3.16 8.57
N ILE A 2 13.64 -2.05 7.79
CA ILE A 2 12.44 -1.44 7.18
C ILE A 2 11.84 -2.34 6.10
N LEU A 3 12.66 -2.98 5.28
CA LEU A 3 12.18 -3.79 4.16
C LEU A 3 11.34 -5.00 4.60
N PRO A 4 11.74 -5.80 5.61
CA PRO A 4 10.88 -6.88 6.09
C PRO A 4 9.53 -6.41 6.64
N VAL A 5 9.51 -5.29 7.36
CA VAL A 5 8.27 -4.69 7.88
C VAL A 5 7.38 -4.23 6.73
N PHE A 6 7.96 -3.57 5.73
CA PHE A 6 7.24 -3.12 4.55
C PHE A 6 6.63 -4.30 3.79
N ILE A 7 7.39 -5.36 3.56
CA ILE A 7 6.92 -6.56 2.88
C ILE A 7 5.79 -7.22 3.68
N ALA A 8 5.98 -7.38 4.99
CA ALA A 8 4.96 -7.99 5.85
C ALA A 8 3.66 -7.18 5.84
N ALA A 9 3.75 -5.86 5.95
CA ALA A 9 2.58 -4.97 5.90
C ALA A 9 1.89 -5.05 4.54
N THR A 10 2.65 -5.08 3.45
CA THR A 10 2.13 -5.20 2.09
C THR A 10 1.38 -6.51 1.91
N VAL A 11 1.96 -7.62 2.30
CA VAL A 11 1.34 -8.95 2.19
C VAL A 11 0.06 -9.00 3.04
N ALA A 12 0.13 -8.53 4.28
CA ALA A 12 -1.03 -8.54 5.18
C ALA A 12 -2.17 -7.68 4.63
N THR A 13 -1.86 -6.48 4.16
CA THR A 13 -2.86 -5.55 3.61
C THR A 13 -3.54 -6.14 2.38
N ASN A 14 -2.77 -6.71 1.47
CA ASN A 14 -3.32 -7.32 0.25
C ASN A 14 -4.13 -8.58 0.56
N ALA A 15 -3.68 -9.41 1.50
CA ALA A 15 -4.42 -10.59 1.94
C ALA A 15 -5.78 -10.20 2.54
N LEU A 16 -5.80 -9.19 3.41
CA LEU A 16 -7.03 -8.67 3.98
C LEU A 16 -7.95 -8.07 2.91
N ALA A 17 -7.38 -7.37 1.92
CA ALA A 17 -8.16 -6.83 0.81
C ALA A 17 -8.85 -7.93 0.01
N VAL A 18 -8.16 -9.04 -0.26
CA VAL A 18 -8.75 -10.19 -0.95
C VAL A 18 -9.89 -10.78 -0.11
N VAL A 19 -9.71 -10.93 1.19
CA VAL A 19 -10.75 -11.43 2.09
C VAL A 19 -11.98 -10.50 2.05
N MET A 20 -11.76 -9.19 2.11
CA MET A 20 -12.86 -8.22 2.04
C MET A 20 -13.57 -8.24 0.69
N LEU A 21 -12.81 -8.42 -0.41
CA LEU A 21 -13.39 -8.58 -1.73
C LEU A 21 -14.30 -9.79 -1.81
N VAL A 22 -13.82 -10.97 -1.36
CA VAL A 22 -14.60 -12.20 -1.38
C VAL A 22 -15.86 -12.05 -0.55
N ARG A 23 -15.75 -11.50 0.64
CA ARG A 23 -16.90 -11.26 1.52
C ARG A 23 -17.87 -10.26 0.91
N GLY A 24 -17.36 -9.22 0.28
CA GLY A 24 -18.21 -8.22 -0.42
C GLY A 24 -18.94 -8.82 -1.60
N LEU A 25 -18.29 -9.67 -2.38
CA LEU A 25 -18.92 -10.35 -3.51
C LEU A 25 -20.00 -11.36 -3.07
N ARG A 26 -19.86 -11.91 -1.87
CA ARG A 26 -20.85 -12.80 -1.26
C ARG A 26 -21.93 -12.07 -0.49
N ALA A 27 -21.78 -10.77 -0.28
CA ALA A 27 -22.78 -9.97 0.43
C ALA A 27 -24.08 -9.90 -0.38
N THR A 28 -25.20 -10.02 0.32
CA THR A 28 -26.54 -9.99 -0.27
C THR A 28 -27.25 -8.67 -0.04
N THR A 29 -26.64 -7.76 0.71
CA THR A 29 -27.21 -6.44 1.03
C THR A 29 -26.29 -5.33 0.53
N ARG A 30 -26.89 -4.18 0.23
CA ARG A 30 -26.17 -2.99 -0.18
C ARG A 30 -25.21 -2.52 0.92
N SER A 31 -25.66 -2.50 2.16
CA SER A 31 -24.84 -2.07 3.29
C SER A 31 -23.65 -3.01 3.54
N GLY A 32 -23.85 -4.31 3.42
CA GLY A 32 -22.77 -5.29 3.57
C GLY A 32 -21.70 -5.13 2.52
N CYS A 33 -22.09 -4.95 1.26
CA CYS A 33 -21.17 -4.71 0.15
C CYS A 33 -20.43 -3.38 0.31
N GLY A 34 -21.16 -2.32 0.67
CA GLY A 34 -20.59 -1.00 0.89
C GLY A 34 -19.63 -0.96 2.05
N GLU A 35 -19.92 -1.69 3.13
CA GLU A 35 -19.03 -1.80 4.28
C GLU A 35 -17.70 -2.45 3.88
N ARG A 36 -17.75 -3.53 3.09
CA ARG A 36 -16.52 -4.19 2.60
C ARG A 36 -15.73 -3.27 1.66
N ALA A 37 -16.41 -2.47 0.84
CA ALA A 37 -15.77 -1.46 0.00
C ALA A 37 -15.03 -0.43 0.85
N ALA A 38 -15.64 0.05 1.92
CA ALA A 38 -15.03 0.98 2.86
C ALA A 38 -13.78 0.38 3.52
N TRP A 39 -13.82 -0.91 3.89
CA TRP A 39 -12.67 -1.61 4.43
C TRP A 39 -11.52 -1.68 3.41
N CYS A 40 -11.81 -1.92 2.14
CA CYS A 40 -10.79 -1.91 1.10
C CYS A 40 -10.16 -0.53 0.92
N VAL A 41 -10.94 0.54 1.01
CA VAL A 41 -10.42 1.91 0.99
C VAL A 41 -9.50 2.15 2.18
N LEU A 42 -9.90 1.73 3.38
CA LEU A 42 -9.08 1.86 4.58
C LEU A 42 -7.76 1.12 4.43
N LEU A 43 -7.79 -0.10 3.89
CA LEU A 43 -6.58 -0.89 3.64
C LEU A 43 -5.66 -0.19 2.64
N ALA A 44 -6.23 0.44 1.59
CA ALA A 44 -5.45 1.22 0.64
C ALA A 44 -4.76 2.41 1.30
N ILE A 45 -5.46 3.10 2.20
CA ILE A 45 -4.90 4.23 2.96
C ILE A 45 -3.77 3.76 3.88
N ILE A 46 -3.96 2.64 4.57
CA ILE A 46 -2.92 2.06 5.43
C ILE A 46 -1.69 1.69 4.62
N GLN A 47 -1.88 1.05 3.48
CA GLN A 47 -0.77 0.68 2.59
C GLN A 47 -0.03 1.91 2.08
N GLY A 48 -0.76 2.96 1.69
CA GLY A 48 -0.17 4.23 1.28
C GLY A 48 0.64 4.87 2.41
N GLY A 49 0.12 4.85 3.63
CA GLY A 49 0.83 5.37 4.80
C GLY A 49 2.12 4.59 5.09
N VAL A 50 2.06 3.27 5.02
CA VAL A 50 3.25 2.41 5.20
C VAL A 50 4.28 2.70 4.12
N MET A 51 3.85 2.86 2.86
CA MET A 51 4.73 3.20 1.76
C MET A 51 5.44 4.55 1.99
N VAL A 52 4.69 5.58 2.35
CA VAL A 52 5.25 6.92 2.60
C VAL A 52 6.22 6.88 3.77
N ALA A 53 5.86 6.24 4.87
CA ALA A 53 6.74 6.11 6.03
C ALA A 53 8.04 5.37 5.68
N SER A 54 7.96 4.28 4.94
CA SER A 54 9.12 3.50 4.50
C SER A 54 9.99 4.29 3.54
N TYR A 55 9.38 5.05 2.63
CA TYR A 55 10.10 5.90 1.68
C TYR A 55 10.87 7.00 2.42
N LEU A 56 10.23 7.70 3.34
CA LEU A 56 10.88 8.77 4.12
C LEU A 56 11.99 8.23 5.00
N ALA A 57 11.78 7.09 5.66
CA ALA A 57 12.80 6.44 6.47
C ALA A 57 14.00 6.00 5.61
N GLY A 58 13.74 5.48 4.42
CA GLY A 58 14.77 5.09 3.47
C GLY A 58 15.58 6.29 2.99
N LEU A 59 14.94 7.40 2.65
CA LEU A 59 15.62 8.63 2.26
C LEU A 59 16.49 9.17 3.40
N SER A 60 15.95 9.21 4.61
CA SER A 60 16.68 9.68 5.80
C SER A 60 17.95 8.84 6.02
N ALA A 61 17.83 7.51 5.95
CA ALA A 61 18.96 6.61 6.08
C ALA A 61 19.98 6.80 4.95
N ALA A 62 19.51 7.04 3.71
CA ALA A 62 20.36 7.27 2.56
C ALA A 62 21.21 8.54 2.74
N PHE A 63 20.59 9.64 3.17
CA PHE A 63 21.32 10.89 3.41
C PHE A 63 22.30 10.77 4.57
N ALA A 64 21.93 10.06 5.63
CA ALA A 64 22.84 9.82 6.76
C ALA A 64 24.08 9.02 6.32
N ALA A 65 23.88 7.99 5.49
CA ALA A 65 25.01 7.19 4.96
C ALA A 65 25.93 8.03 4.07
N VAL A 66 25.37 8.90 3.23
CA VAL A 66 26.16 9.79 2.36
C VAL A 66 26.93 10.82 3.19
N ALA A 67 26.33 11.35 4.25
CA ALA A 67 26.99 12.35 5.10
C ALA A 67 28.25 11.82 5.77
N SER A 68 28.31 10.52 6.09
CA SER A 68 29.45 9.88 6.74
C SER A 68 30.45 9.24 5.76
N ALA A 69 30.19 9.27 4.45
CA ALA A 69 31.03 8.64 3.44
C ALA A 69 32.18 9.56 3.00
N ASP A 70 33.22 8.94 2.44
CA ASP A 70 34.29 9.67 1.79
C ASP A 70 33.78 10.48 0.61
N PRO A 71 34.32 11.71 0.34
CA PRO A 71 33.86 12.51 -0.77
C PRO A 71 33.90 11.82 -2.13
N SER A 72 34.90 10.92 -2.34
CA SER A 72 35.03 10.18 -3.59
C SER A 72 33.89 9.16 -3.82
N GLN A 73 33.21 8.73 -2.76
CA GLN A 73 32.17 7.69 -2.82
C GLN A 73 30.76 8.24 -2.65
N LYS A 74 30.63 9.53 -2.28
CA LYS A 74 29.29 10.12 -1.98
C LYS A 74 28.31 9.98 -3.13
N ALA A 75 28.73 10.32 -4.34
CA ALA A 75 27.85 10.26 -5.51
C ALA A 75 27.37 8.83 -5.80
N ASN A 76 28.28 7.86 -5.69
CA ASN A 76 27.98 6.45 -5.94
C ASN A 76 27.02 5.89 -4.88
N LEU A 77 27.27 6.17 -3.60
CA LEU A 77 26.40 5.75 -2.50
C LEU A 77 25.02 6.39 -2.60
N LEU A 78 24.96 7.67 -2.93
CA LEU A 78 23.69 8.37 -3.09
C LEU A 78 22.87 7.75 -4.22
N SER A 79 23.48 7.48 -5.36
CA SER A 79 22.81 6.83 -6.50
C SER A 79 22.27 5.46 -6.13
N GLN A 80 23.06 4.62 -5.47
CA GLN A 80 22.62 3.28 -5.05
C GLN A 80 21.48 3.35 -4.05
N ASN A 81 21.56 4.24 -3.06
CA ASN A 81 20.57 4.37 -2.01
C ASN A 81 19.24 4.94 -2.55
N ILE A 82 19.30 5.91 -3.45
CA ILE A 82 18.11 6.48 -4.09
C ILE A 82 17.43 5.41 -4.95
N SER A 83 18.19 4.60 -5.68
CA SER A 83 17.61 3.49 -6.47
C SER A 83 16.87 2.49 -5.58
N ALA A 84 17.44 2.14 -4.43
CA ALA A 84 16.79 1.22 -3.48
C ALA A 84 15.49 1.81 -2.94
N VAL A 85 15.49 3.09 -2.58
CA VAL A 85 14.30 3.78 -2.07
C VAL A 85 13.23 3.90 -3.16
N ALA A 86 13.63 4.18 -4.39
CA ALA A 86 12.71 4.26 -5.52
C ALA A 86 11.98 2.92 -5.76
N ARG A 87 12.65 1.79 -5.55
CA ARG A 87 12.02 0.47 -5.63
C ARG A 87 10.92 0.30 -4.59
N ILE A 88 11.14 0.78 -3.37
CA ILE A 88 10.11 0.76 -2.31
C ILE A 88 8.89 1.55 -2.77
N GLY A 89 9.09 2.72 -3.34
CA GLY A 89 8.01 3.56 -3.86
C GLY A 89 7.22 2.87 -4.96
N SER A 90 7.91 2.25 -5.92
CA SER A 90 7.27 1.53 -7.03
C SER A 90 6.47 0.32 -6.53
N ILE A 91 7.05 -0.48 -5.65
CA ILE A 91 6.37 -1.64 -5.06
C ILE A 91 5.16 -1.18 -4.24
N GLY A 92 5.31 -0.09 -3.49
CA GLY A 92 4.22 0.46 -2.69
C GLY A 92 3.04 0.91 -3.52
N VAL A 93 3.27 1.58 -4.64
CA VAL A 93 2.21 1.99 -5.56
C VAL A 93 1.51 0.77 -6.15
N LEU A 94 2.27 -0.22 -6.63
CA LEU A 94 1.70 -1.44 -7.19
C LEU A 94 0.91 -2.22 -6.12
N ALA A 95 1.41 -2.26 -4.89
CA ALA A 95 0.75 -2.95 -3.79
C ALA A 95 -0.53 -2.27 -3.31
N ALA A 96 -0.66 -0.96 -3.53
CA ALA A 96 -1.86 -0.21 -3.17
C ALA A 96 -2.98 -0.35 -4.22
N LEU A 97 -2.67 -0.73 -5.45
CA LEU A 97 -3.65 -0.85 -6.53
C LEU A 97 -4.73 -1.91 -6.25
N PRO A 98 -4.41 -3.16 -5.80
CA PRO A 98 -5.45 -4.15 -5.56
C PRO A 98 -6.54 -3.69 -4.58
N PRO A 99 -6.24 -3.13 -3.40
CA PRO A 99 -7.29 -2.62 -2.52
C PRO A 99 -8.15 -1.54 -3.17
N VAL A 100 -7.56 -0.63 -3.94
CA VAL A 100 -8.31 0.43 -4.64
C VAL A 100 -9.24 -0.16 -5.69
N VAL A 101 -8.75 -1.10 -6.50
CA VAL A 101 -9.55 -1.77 -7.52
C VAL A 101 -10.70 -2.55 -6.86
N PHE A 102 -10.41 -3.27 -5.78
CA PHE A 102 -11.42 -4.04 -5.06
C PHE A 102 -12.49 -3.11 -4.45
N ALA A 103 -12.09 -1.97 -3.90
CA ALA A 103 -13.02 -0.98 -3.39
C ALA A 103 -13.94 -0.46 -4.51
N ALA A 104 -13.38 -0.16 -5.69
CA ALA A 104 -14.17 0.29 -6.82
C ALA A 104 -15.17 -0.77 -7.28
N VAL A 105 -14.74 -2.03 -7.39
CA VAL A 105 -15.61 -3.14 -7.78
C VAL A 105 -16.76 -3.31 -6.78
N LEU A 106 -16.45 -3.32 -5.48
CA LEU A 106 -17.47 -3.48 -4.45
C LEU A 106 -18.42 -2.28 -4.37
N PHE A 107 -17.91 -1.08 -4.59
CA PHE A 107 -18.71 0.14 -4.61
C PHE A 107 -19.72 0.12 -5.76
N VAL A 108 -19.26 -0.24 -6.98
CA VAL A 108 -20.14 -0.39 -8.14
C VAL A 108 -21.17 -1.49 -7.90
N ARG A 109 -20.74 -2.61 -7.32
CA ARG A 109 -21.63 -3.71 -6.97
C ARG A 109 -22.69 -3.27 -5.95
N SER A 110 -22.31 -2.48 -4.93
CA SER A 110 -23.22 -2.00 -3.91
C SER A 110 -24.35 -1.14 -4.49
N ARG A 111 -24.06 -0.40 -5.55
CA ARG A 111 -25.05 0.43 -6.23
C ARG A 111 -26.09 -0.37 -7.01
N ARG A 112 -25.82 -1.63 -7.31
CA ARG A 112 -26.76 -2.51 -8.00
C ARG A 112 -27.82 -3.09 -7.07
N PHE A 113 -27.60 -3.02 -5.76
CA PHE A 113 -28.62 -3.42 -4.78
C PHE A 113 -29.64 -2.32 -4.59
N PRO A 114 -30.93 -2.70 -4.30
CA PRO A 114 -31.94 -1.71 -3.96
C PRO A 114 -31.55 -0.89 -2.73
N ALA A 115 -31.93 0.37 -2.70
CA ALA A 115 -31.61 1.27 -1.59
C ALA A 115 -32.21 0.78 -0.26
N SER A 116 -33.28 -0.01 -0.30
CA SER A 116 -33.96 -0.59 0.86
C SER A 116 -33.35 -1.90 1.34
N ALA A 117 -32.35 -2.42 0.65
CA ALA A 117 -31.72 -3.72 0.99
C ALA A 117 -30.64 -3.58 2.04
#